data_b9e9cf63a5759a7de7ad13b76e6f94d4
#
_entry.id   b9e9cf63a5759a7de7ad13b76e6f94d4
#
_cell.length_a   1.000
_cell.length_b   1.000
_cell.length_c   1.000
_cell.angle_alpha   90.00
_cell.angle_beta   90.00
_cell.angle_gamma   90.00
#
_symmetry.space_group_name_H-M   'P 1'
#
loop_
_entity.id
_entity.type
_entity.pdbx_description
1 polymer ?
#
loop_
_entity_poly.entity_id
_entity_poly.type
_entity_poly.pdbx_seq_one_letter_code
_entity_poly.pdbx_strand_id
1 'polypeptide(L)'
;MAGNSRFISSAQSGPHDDLAALVHRHLDHPFRKPILDYNRQAFSAALAARDAWNPGAPLVLDAGCGVGWSTLRLAERYPDHFVIGVDQSSDRISRGKPLSLPANAHFQRADLVAFWRLFDEAGVRLARHYVLYPNPWPKIG
;
A
#
# COMPACT_ATOMS: atom_id res chain seq x y z
N MET A 1 2.65 -18.69 -24.26
CA MET A 1 3.54 -19.08 -23.14
C MET A 1 2.69 -19.28 -21.90
N ALA A 2 2.62 -20.48 -21.40
CA ALA A 2 1.98 -20.74 -20.12
C ALA A 2 2.81 -20.06 -19.03
N GLY A 3 2.19 -19.14 -18.30
CA GLY A 3 2.83 -18.47 -17.17
C GLY A 3 3.19 -19.49 -16.11
N ASN A 4 4.44 -19.48 -15.69
CA ASN A 4 4.98 -20.36 -14.65
C ASN A 4 4.56 -19.88 -13.24
N SER A 5 3.29 -19.57 -13.08
CA SER A 5 2.73 -19.18 -11.77
C SER A 5 2.60 -20.44 -10.92
N ARG A 6 3.35 -20.50 -9.81
CA ARG A 6 3.14 -21.53 -8.80
C ARG A 6 1.69 -21.51 -8.34
N PHE A 7 1.09 -22.66 -8.29
CA PHE A 7 -0.22 -22.82 -7.65
C PHE A 7 -0.11 -22.34 -6.20
N ILE A 8 -0.82 -21.28 -5.85
CA ILE A 8 -0.90 -20.80 -4.48
C ILE A 8 -2.04 -21.60 -3.83
N SER A 9 -1.68 -22.59 -3.03
CA SER A 9 -2.65 -23.27 -2.19
C SER A 9 -2.80 -22.51 -0.88
N SER A 10 -4.02 -22.08 -0.57
CA SER A 10 -4.36 -21.59 0.78
C SER A 10 -4.96 -22.74 1.57
N ALA A 11 -4.53 -22.91 2.82
CA ALA A 11 -5.18 -23.85 3.75
C ALA A 11 -6.61 -23.42 4.12
N GLN A 12 -6.95 -22.17 3.86
CA GLN A 12 -8.25 -21.58 4.11
C GLN A 12 -9.08 -21.59 2.82
N SER A 13 -10.22 -22.30 2.85
CA SER A 13 -11.11 -22.48 1.69
C SER A 13 -12.18 -21.39 1.55
N GLY A 14 -12.29 -20.49 2.54
CA GLY A 14 -13.30 -19.44 2.57
C GLY A 14 -13.12 -18.50 3.76
N PRO A 15 -14.06 -17.60 4.00
CA PRO A 15 -14.08 -16.77 5.19
C PRO A 15 -14.09 -17.64 6.45
N HIS A 16 -13.43 -17.23 7.52
CA HIS A 16 -13.54 -17.91 8.81
C HIS A 16 -14.91 -17.67 9.45
N ASP A 17 -15.36 -18.61 10.29
CA ASP A 17 -16.71 -18.61 10.85
C ASP A 17 -17.03 -17.36 11.70
N ASP A 18 -16.02 -16.80 12.35
CA ASP A 18 -16.16 -15.62 13.21
C ASP A 18 -16.07 -14.28 12.46
N LEU A 19 -15.95 -14.29 11.13
CA LEU A 19 -15.75 -13.07 10.35
C LEU A 19 -16.86 -12.04 10.58
N ALA A 20 -18.12 -12.46 10.57
CA ALA A 20 -19.25 -11.55 10.78
C ALA A 20 -19.18 -10.88 12.16
N ALA A 21 -18.91 -11.66 13.21
CA ALA A 21 -18.75 -11.11 14.56
C ALA A 21 -17.57 -10.15 14.68
N LEU A 22 -16.47 -10.44 14.00
CA LEU A 22 -15.30 -9.58 13.95
C LEU A 22 -15.61 -8.26 13.25
N VAL A 23 -16.31 -8.31 12.11
CA VAL A 23 -16.72 -7.11 11.36
C VAL A 23 -17.65 -6.23 12.22
N HIS A 24 -18.67 -6.81 12.84
CA HIS A 24 -19.57 -6.07 13.73
C HIS A 24 -18.81 -5.41 14.88
N ARG A 25 -17.89 -6.12 15.51
CA ARG A 25 -17.04 -5.55 16.56
C ARG A 25 -16.26 -4.33 16.10
N HIS A 26 -15.72 -4.38 14.87
CA HIS A 26 -14.98 -3.25 14.30
C HIS A 26 -15.88 -2.07 13.90
N LEU A 27 -17.13 -2.33 13.50
CA LEU A 27 -18.11 -1.28 13.22
C LEU A 27 -18.57 -0.57 14.50
N ASP A 28 -18.74 -1.33 15.59
CA ASP A 28 -19.26 -0.82 16.85
C ASP A 28 -18.19 -0.12 17.72
N HIS A 29 -16.91 -0.31 17.41
CA HIS A 29 -15.82 0.22 18.20
C HIS A 29 -14.84 1.02 17.35
N PRO A 30 -14.40 2.20 17.82
CA PRO A 30 -13.38 2.97 17.10
C PRO A 30 -12.06 2.20 17.05
N PHE A 31 -11.38 2.31 15.91
CA PHE A 31 -10.05 1.71 15.75
C PHE A 31 -9.04 2.44 16.65
N ARG A 32 -8.52 1.73 17.66
CA ARG A 32 -7.68 2.32 18.72
C ARG A 32 -6.20 2.04 18.59
N LYS A 33 -5.77 1.26 17.61
CA LYS A 33 -4.35 0.98 17.42
C LYS A 33 -3.60 2.30 17.19
N PRO A 34 -2.57 2.63 18.00
CA PRO A 34 -1.84 3.87 17.80
C PRO A 34 -1.05 3.83 16.49
N ILE A 35 -0.90 4.99 15.85
CA ILE A 35 0.00 5.16 14.72
C ILE A 35 1.40 5.32 15.27
N LEU A 36 2.28 4.37 14.96
CA LEU A 36 3.66 4.40 15.42
C LEU A 36 4.46 5.48 14.69
N ASP A 37 5.49 6.02 15.34
CA ASP A 37 6.28 7.13 14.79
C ASP A 37 6.93 6.80 13.45
N TYR A 38 7.38 5.56 13.24
CA TYR A 38 7.97 5.18 11.96
C TYR A 38 6.99 5.30 10.79
N ASN A 39 5.69 5.08 11.03
CA ASN A 39 4.65 5.29 10.01
C ASN A 39 4.45 6.77 9.73
N ARG A 40 4.49 7.63 10.74
CA ARG A 40 4.40 9.08 10.57
C ARG A 40 5.60 9.62 9.79
N GLN A 41 6.80 9.14 10.12
CA GLN A 41 8.02 9.49 9.39
C GLN A 41 7.97 9.02 7.93
N ALA A 42 7.50 7.79 7.70
CA ALA A 42 7.31 7.22 6.36
C ALA A 42 6.34 8.06 5.53
N PHE A 43 5.22 8.46 6.10
CA PHE A 43 4.23 9.31 5.44
C PHE A 43 4.82 10.68 5.08
N SER A 44 5.51 11.32 6.02
CA SER A 44 6.18 12.60 5.78
C SER A 44 7.26 12.50 4.68
N ALA A 45 8.04 11.42 4.68
CA ALA A 45 9.05 11.17 3.66
C ALA A 45 8.43 10.98 2.27
N ALA A 46 7.32 10.28 2.17
CA ALA A 46 6.61 10.07 0.91
C ALA A 46 6.05 11.39 0.34
N LEU A 47 5.44 12.22 1.18
CA LEU A 47 4.95 13.54 0.75
C LEU A 47 6.10 14.50 0.40
N ALA A 48 7.20 14.47 1.13
CA ALA A 48 8.40 15.24 0.81
C ALA A 48 8.99 14.84 -0.55
N ALA A 49 9.01 13.55 -0.86
CA ALA A 49 9.44 13.05 -2.16
C ALA A 49 8.54 13.55 -3.30
N ARG A 50 7.23 13.57 -3.11
CA ARG A 50 6.28 14.16 -4.04
C ARG A 50 6.60 15.64 -4.28
N ASP A 51 6.76 16.40 -3.22
CA ASP A 51 7.00 17.84 -3.29
C ASP A 51 8.37 18.17 -3.90
N ALA A 52 9.37 17.33 -3.68
CA ALA A 52 10.67 17.46 -4.34
C ALA A 52 10.60 17.23 -5.85
N TRP A 53 9.69 16.36 -6.30
CA TRP A 53 9.46 16.11 -7.72
C TRP A 53 8.58 17.18 -8.36
N ASN A 54 7.41 17.41 -7.79
CA ASN A 54 6.48 18.46 -8.22
C ASN A 54 5.50 18.78 -7.09
N PRO A 55 5.63 19.94 -6.42
CA PRO A 55 4.73 20.33 -5.34
C PRO A 55 3.27 20.32 -5.79
N GLY A 56 2.41 19.67 -5.00
CA GLY A 56 0.99 19.59 -5.33
C GLY A 56 0.64 18.60 -6.44
N ALA A 57 1.59 17.81 -6.95
CA ALA A 57 1.27 16.76 -7.92
C ALA A 57 0.20 15.80 -7.40
N PRO A 58 -0.75 15.37 -8.24
CA PRO A 58 -1.76 14.40 -7.83
C PRO A 58 -1.09 13.07 -7.45
N LEU A 59 -1.63 12.44 -6.40
CA LEU A 59 -1.07 11.25 -5.78
C LEU A 59 -1.79 9.99 -6.22
N VAL A 60 -1.02 8.95 -6.52
CA VAL A 60 -1.48 7.59 -6.70
C VAL A 60 -0.87 6.73 -5.61
N LEU A 61 -1.70 6.02 -4.85
CA LEU A 61 -1.24 5.07 -3.84
C LEU A 61 -1.39 3.64 -4.37
N ASP A 62 -0.30 2.90 -4.38
CA ASP A 62 -0.23 1.47 -4.63
C ASP A 62 -0.03 0.75 -3.29
N ALA A 63 -1.15 0.36 -2.67
CA ALA A 63 -1.17 -0.25 -1.36
C ALA A 63 -0.85 -1.74 -1.43
N GLY A 64 0.18 -2.18 -0.72
CA GLY A 64 0.67 -3.56 -0.80
C GLY A 64 1.43 -3.82 -2.10
N CYS A 65 2.35 -2.93 -2.45
CA CYS A 65 3.07 -2.95 -3.73
C CYS A 65 4.01 -4.15 -3.90
N GLY A 66 4.31 -4.89 -2.84
CA GLY A 66 5.23 -6.02 -2.88
C GLY A 66 6.62 -5.60 -3.37
N VAL A 67 7.11 -6.27 -4.40
CA VAL A 67 8.41 -5.98 -5.02
C VAL A 67 8.43 -4.73 -5.91
N GLY A 68 7.26 -4.11 -6.15
CA GLY A 68 7.18 -2.79 -6.75
C GLY A 68 6.94 -2.71 -8.26
N TRP A 69 6.74 -3.83 -8.95
CA TRP A 69 6.45 -3.81 -10.39
C TRP A 69 5.18 -3.04 -10.76
N SER A 70 4.13 -3.18 -9.95
CA SER A 70 2.88 -2.43 -10.15
C SER A 70 3.08 -0.93 -9.99
N THR A 71 3.85 -0.50 -8.99
CA THR A 71 4.19 0.91 -8.77
C THR A 71 4.88 1.53 -9.98
N LEU A 72 5.84 0.82 -10.57
CA LEU A 72 6.55 1.29 -11.77
C LEU A 72 5.62 1.43 -12.97
N ARG A 73 4.77 0.44 -13.19
CA ARG A 73 3.78 0.49 -14.28
C ARG A 73 2.76 1.61 -14.11
N LEU A 74 2.35 1.87 -12.87
CA LEU A 74 1.48 3.00 -12.56
C LEU A 74 2.17 4.33 -12.82
N ALA A 75 3.45 4.46 -12.45
CA ALA A 75 4.24 5.68 -12.72
C ALA A 75 4.39 5.95 -14.23
N GLU A 76 4.61 4.92 -15.04
CA GLU A 76 4.65 5.02 -16.50
C GLU A 76 3.27 5.40 -17.08
N ARG A 77 2.20 4.82 -16.55
CA ARG A 77 0.83 5.07 -17.01
C ARG A 77 0.35 6.48 -16.68
N TYR A 78 0.78 7.02 -15.55
CA TYR A 78 0.37 8.32 -15.03
C TYR A 78 1.60 9.24 -14.85
N PRO A 79 2.21 9.70 -15.95
CA PRO A 79 3.49 10.43 -15.90
C PRO A 79 3.39 11.80 -15.23
N ASP A 80 2.19 12.36 -15.07
CA ASP A 80 1.88 13.62 -14.40
C ASP A 80 1.44 13.45 -12.93
N HIS A 81 1.37 12.20 -12.46
CA HIS A 81 1.06 11.84 -11.08
C HIS A 81 2.32 11.35 -10.35
N PHE A 82 2.33 11.52 -9.03
CA PHE A 82 3.35 10.91 -8.17
C PHE A 82 2.81 9.62 -7.57
N VAL A 83 3.50 8.53 -7.79
CA VAL A 83 3.07 7.19 -7.38
C VAL A 83 3.85 6.73 -6.16
N ILE A 84 3.13 6.44 -5.08
CA ILE A 84 3.70 5.91 -3.83
C ILE A 84 3.32 4.45 -3.72
N GLY A 85 4.32 3.57 -3.77
CA GLY A 85 4.18 2.15 -3.46
C GLY A 85 4.49 1.90 -1.99
N VAL A 86 3.54 1.31 -1.27
CA VAL A 86 3.67 1.02 0.16
C VAL A 86 3.54 -0.47 0.42
N ASP A 87 4.47 -1.02 1.18
CA ASP A 87 4.40 -2.39 1.69
C ASP A 87 4.99 -2.44 3.10
N GLN A 88 4.46 -3.32 3.93
CA GLN A 88 4.96 -3.54 5.28
C GLN A 88 6.30 -4.28 5.29
N SER A 89 6.55 -5.08 4.27
CA SER A 89 7.76 -5.89 4.16
C SER A 89 8.92 -5.11 3.54
N SER A 90 9.91 -4.78 4.35
CA SER A 90 11.16 -4.18 3.87
C SER A 90 11.89 -5.08 2.87
N ASP A 91 11.78 -6.38 3.06
CA ASP A 91 12.40 -7.39 2.22
C ASP A 91 11.81 -7.40 0.79
N ARG A 92 10.49 -7.30 0.67
CA ARG A 92 9.83 -7.16 -0.65
C ARG A 92 10.21 -5.88 -1.36
N ILE A 93 10.20 -4.76 -0.65
CA ILE A 93 10.56 -3.46 -1.21
C ILE A 93 12.01 -3.45 -1.69
N SER A 94 12.93 -4.11 -0.97
CA SER A 94 14.34 -4.14 -1.33
C SER A 94 14.67 -5.04 -2.50
N ARG A 95 13.92 -6.14 -2.71
CA ARG A 95 14.22 -7.15 -3.74
C ARG A 95 13.91 -6.73 -5.17
N GLY A 96 12.90 -5.91 -5.37
CA GLY A 96 12.34 -5.66 -6.69
C GLY A 96 12.75 -4.35 -7.34
N LYS A 97 13.59 -3.56 -6.69
CA LYS A 97 13.95 -2.24 -7.22
C LYS A 97 14.74 -2.36 -8.52
N PRO A 98 14.24 -1.80 -9.62
CA PRO A 98 15.06 -1.64 -10.80
C PRO A 98 16.23 -0.73 -10.50
N LEU A 99 17.31 -0.82 -11.31
CA LEU A 99 18.51 -0.01 -11.16
C LEU A 99 18.22 1.51 -11.26
N SER A 100 17.13 1.89 -11.94
CA SER A 100 16.66 3.27 -12.01
C SER A 100 15.16 3.34 -11.76
N LEU A 101 14.73 4.18 -10.80
CA LEU A 101 13.33 4.49 -10.55
C LEU A 101 12.89 5.65 -11.44
N PRO A 102 11.68 5.64 -12.01
CA PRO A 102 11.08 6.84 -12.57
C PRO A 102 11.04 7.95 -11.51
N ALA A 103 11.26 9.18 -11.93
CA ALA A 103 11.30 10.33 -11.02
C ALA A 103 9.97 10.53 -10.26
N ASN A 104 8.85 10.05 -10.81
CA ASN A 104 7.53 10.14 -10.23
C ASN A 104 7.10 8.88 -9.44
N ALA A 105 8.04 8.03 -9.04
CA ALA A 105 7.78 6.84 -8.24
C ALA A 105 8.59 6.87 -6.94
N HIS A 106 7.96 6.41 -5.85
CA HIS A 106 8.57 6.32 -4.54
C HIS A 106 8.09 5.07 -3.82
N PHE A 107 9.01 4.34 -3.20
CA PHE A 107 8.70 3.19 -2.36
C PHE A 107 8.86 3.54 -0.89
N GLN A 108 7.89 3.12 -0.09
CA GLN A 108 7.89 3.38 1.33
C GLN A 108 7.47 2.14 2.11
N ARG A 109 8.28 1.77 3.10
CA ARG A 109 7.88 0.76 4.08
C ARG A 109 6.97 1.39 5.13
N ALA A 110 5.75 0.87 5.26
CA ALA A 110 4.80 1.30 6.29
C ALA A 110 3.69 0.28 6.50
N ASP A 111 3.01 0.38 7.63
CA ASP A 111 1.74 -0.29 7.85
C ASP A 111 0.65 0.38 7.00
N LEU A 112 -0.09 -0.41 6.22
CA LEU A 112 -1.07 0.12 5.28
C LEU A 112 -2.23 0.84 5.97
N VAL A 113 -2.74 0.29 7.06
CA VAL A 113 -3.86 0.89 7.79
C VAL A 113 -3.43 2.22 8.42
N ALA A 114 -2.23 2.27 8.99
CA ALA A 114 -1.67 3.51 9.50
C ALA A 114 -1.49 4.55 8.39
N PHE A 115 -1.05 4.13 7.20
CA PHE A 115 -0.85 5.02 6.07
C PHE A 115 -2.16 5.62 5.56
N TRP A 116 -3.21 4.81 5.42
CA TRP A 116 -4.55 5.28 5.06
C TRP A 116 -5.10 6.30 6.09
N ARG A 117 -4.94 6.00 7.37
CA ARG A 117 -5.35 6.92 8.44
C ARG A 117 -4.59 8.24 8.41
N LEU A 118 -3.30 8.22 8.06
CA LEU A 118 -2.49 9.43 7.93
C LEU A 118 -2.93 10.30 6.75
N PHE A 119 -3.31 9.72 5.62
CA PHE A 119 -3.92 10.47 4.53
C PHE A 119 -5.21 11.16 4.95
N ASP A 120 -6.08 10.47 5.68
CA ASP A 120 -7.32 11.02 6.21
C ASP A 120 -7.05 12.13 7.24
N GLU A 121 -6.19 11.88 8.22
CA GLU A 121 -5.81 12.83 9.26
C GLU A 121 -5.19 14.12 8.67
N ALA A 122 -4.38 14.01 7.65
CA ALA A 122 -3.75 15.14 6.97
C ALA A 122 -4.67 15.84 5.95
N GLY A 123 -5.84 15.28 5.66
CA GLY A 123 -6.74 15.81 4.63
C GLY A 123 -6.16 15.74 3.21
N VAL A 124 -5.21 14.84 2.97
CA VAL A 124 -4.58 14.67 1.66
C VAL A 124 -5.39 13.69 0.83
N ARG A 125 -5.91 14.15 -0.29
CA ARG A 125 -6.69 13.32 -1.21
C ARG A 125 -5.80 12.57 -2.19
N LEU A 126 -6.14 11.31 -2.42
CA LEU A 126 -5.55 10.50 -3.48
C LEU A 126 -6.35 10.69 -4.77
N ALA A 127 -5.66 10.88 -5.89
CA ALA A 127 -6.27 10.86 -7.21
C ALA A 127 -6.71 9.44 -7.58
N ARG A 128 -5.88 8.44 -7.21
CA ARG A 128 -6.16 7.01 -7.41
C ARG A 128 -5.60 6.20 -6.26
N HIS A 129 -6.28 5.10 -5.96
CA HIS A 129 -5.85 4.14 -4.95
C HIS A 129 -5.99 2.72 -5.51
N TYR A 130 -4.90 1.98 -5.51
CA TYR A 130 -4.84 0.61 -5.98
C TYR A 130 -4.53 -0.35 -4.84
N VAL A 131 -5.28 -1.43 -4.79
CA VAL A 131 -5.02 -2.59 -3.93
C VAL A 131 -5.00 -3.80 -4.85
N LEU A 132 -3.82 -4.13 -5.35
CA LEU A 132 -3.64 -5.18 -6.35
C LEU A 132 -3.25 -6.49 -5.67
N TYR A 133 -3.88 -7.57 -6.10
CA TYR A 133 -3.60 -8.93 -5.62
C TYR A 133 -3.67 -9.07 -4.09
N PRO A 134 -4.71 -8.55 -3.42
CA PRO A 134 -4.87 -8.72 -1.98
C PRO A 134 -5.07 -10.19 -1.65
N ASN A 135 -4.78 -10.56 -0.40
CA ASN A 135 -5.12 -11.89 0.10
C ASN A 135 -6.64 -12.11 -0.02
N PRO A 136 -7.13 -13.18 -0.69
CA PRO A 136 -8.57 -13.33 -0.97
C PRO A 136 -9.41 -13.53 0.29
N TRP A 137 -8.81 -14.07 1.35
CA TRP A 137 -9.50 -14.35 2.61
C TRP A 137 -8.84 -13.66 3.78
N PRO A 138 -9.63 -13.04 4.69
CA PRO A 138 -9.11 -12.54 5.95
C PRO A 138 -8.45 -13.68 6.73
N LYS A 139 -7.28 -13.44 7.28
CA LYS A 139 -6.61 -14.42 8.14
C LYS A 139 -7.32 -14.50 9.48
N ILE A 140 -7.34 -15.72 10.02
CA ILE A 140 -7.72 -15.93 11.42
C ILE A 140 -6.61 -15.26 12.24
N GLY A 141 -6.97 -14.20 12.98
CA GLY A 141 -6.06 -13.43 13.80
C GLY A 141 -6.31 -13.60 15.28
#